data_01e8cff0564677002036bf4708dbac63
#
_entry.id   01e8cff0564677002036bf4708dbac63
#
_cell.length_a   1.000
_cell.length_b   1.000
_cell.length_c   1.000
_cell.angle_alpha   90.00
_cell.angle_beta   90.00
_cell.angle_gamma   90.00
#
_symmetry.space_group_name_H-M   'P 1'
#
loop_
_entity.id
_entity.type
_entity.pdbx_description
1 polymer ?
#
loop_
_entity_poly.entity_id
_entity_poly.type
_entity_poly.pdbx_seq_one_letter_code
_entity_poly.pdbx_strand_id
1 'polypeptide(L)'
;EITTRLVGSEMCIRDRVKRLEPDADLRPRQQYVDSLKYDVASCPNCGYTSLNRYFEHITMGQIKLIKEQISRNFHPQAPSDDATWDYDKAIEMHKLSLFNSMVKKARTSEKAYNCLILAWLLRTKAEELETAGKKEETAACRQEEESFYKEAYDGMMKAVSTEMFPICGMDQSTMDYLLANMAFHYKQYDVTSKCLSRVLSSASANRKIKDKSLELKEIILKELKKNR
;
A
#
# COMPACT_ATOMS: atom_id res chain seq x y z
N GLU A 1 -27.65 2.97 -11.04
CA GLU A 1 -28.07 1.63 -10.52
C GLU A 1 -26.88 0.69 -10.28
N ILE A 2 -25.84 1.18 -9.60
CA ILE A 2 -24.67 0.35 -9.20
C ILE A 2 -24.79 -0.11 -7.73
N THR A 3 -25.77 0.39 -7.01
CA THR A 3 -25.84 0.26 -5.55
C THR A 3 -26.49 -1.04 -5.04
N THR A 4 -27.12 -1.84 -5.89
CA THR A 4 -27.95 -2.96 -5.41
C THR A 4 -27.29 -4.34 -5.40
N ARG A 5 -26.10 -4.50 -5.99
CA ARG A 5 -25.38 -5.80 -5.97
C ARG A 5 -24.30 -5.93 -4.88
N LEU A 6 -23.90 -4.83 -4.28
CA LEU A 6 -22.81 -4.79 -3.26
C LEU A 6 -23.30 -5.09 -1.83
N VAL A 7 -24.59 -4.87 -1.53
CA VAL A 7 -25.12 -4.96 -0.15
C VAL A 7 -25.09 -6.38 0.42
N GLY A 8 -25.24 -7.42 -0.40
CA GLY A 8 -25.18 -8.80 0.06
C GLY A 8 -23.78 -9.38 0.26
N SER A 9 -22.80 -8.88 -0.52
CA SER A 9 -21.41 -9.36 -0.45
C SER A 9 -20.57 -8.65 0.60
N GLU A 10 -20.83 -7.37 0.89
CA GLU A 10 -20.11 -6.61 1.91
C GLU A 10 -20.35 -7.14 3.34
N MET A 11 -21.56 -7.57 3.67
CA MET A 11 -21.83 -8.19 4.98
C MET A 11 -21.09 -9.52 5.15
N CYS A 12 -21.02 -10.36 4.13
CA CYS A 12 -20.29 -11.63 4.17
C CYS A 12 -18.77 -11.46 4.25
N ILE A 13 -18.21 -10.40 3.67
CA ILE A 13 -16.76 -10.11 3.74
C ILE A 13 -16.38 -9.53 5.09
N ARG A 14 -17.18 -8.62 5.66
CA ARG A 14 -16.92 -8.02 6.99
C ARG A 14 -16.82 -9.05 8.11
N ASP A 15 -17.68 -10.06 8.10
CA ASP A 15 -17.68 -11.11 9.13
C ASP A 15 -16.51 -12.10 8.98
N ARG A 16 -15.88 -12.15 7.79
CA ARG A 16 -14.72 -13.02 7.51
C ARG A 16 -13.38 -12.32 7.68
N VAL A 17 -13.35 -11.00 7.88
CA VAL A 17 -12.11 -10.24 8.06
C VAL A 17 -11.80 -10.10 9.54
N LYS A 18 -11.12 -11.09 10.12
CA LYS A 18 -10.53 -10.93 11.45
C LYS A 18 -9.15 -10.29 11.32
N ARG A 19 -9.04 -9.05 11.76
CA ARG A 19 -7.78 -8.31 11.78
C ARG A 19 -6.84 -8.90 12.80
N LEU A 20 -5.62 -9.17 12.37
CA LEU A 20 -4.50 -9.54 13.23
C LEU A 20 -3.62 -8.30 13.49
N GLU A 21 -2.61 -8.44 14.34
CA GLU A 21 -1.63 -7.38 14.54
C GLU A 21 -0.88 -7.12 13.22
N PRO A 22 -0.80 -5.85 12.76
CA PRO A 22 -0.10 -5.53 11.53
C PRO A 22 1.41 -5.70 11.68
N ASP A 23 2.09 -5.93 10.57
CA ASP A 23 3.55 -5.97 10.52
C ASP A 23 4.18 -4.65 11.00
N ALA A 24 5.49 -4.65 11.22
CA ALA A 24 6.22 -3.48 11.68
C ALA A 24 6.04 -2.27 10.75
N ASP A 25 5.96 -2.48 9.45
CA ASP A 25 5.72 -1.44 8.44
C ASP A 25 4.23 -1.14 8.17
N LEU A 26 3.36 -1.51 9.12
CA LEU A 26 1.91 -1.31 9.09
C LEU A 26 1.16 -2.14 8.02
N ARG A 27 1.80 -3.14 7.37
CA ARG A 27 1.07 -4.05 6.48
C ARG A 27 -0.07 -4.70 7.27
N PRO A 28 -1.33 -4.55 6.86
CA PRO A 28 -2.44 -5.20 7.55
C PRO A 28 -2.32 -6.72 7.42
N ARG A 29 -2.53 -7.42 8.52
CA ARG A 29 -2.65 -8.89 8.55
C ARG A 29 -4.10 -9.28 8.81
N GLN A 30 -4.56 -10.28 8.11
CA GLN A 30 -5.94 -10.77 8.22
C GLN A 30 -5.96 -12.29 8.22
N GLN A 31 -6.92 -12.86 8.95
CA GLN A 31 -6.92 -14.32 9.18
C GLN A 31 -7.47 -15.10 7.99
N TYR A 32 -8.46 -14.58 7.26
CA TYR A 32 -9.19 -15.35 6.25
C TYR A 32 -9.12 -14.74 4.85
N VAL A 33 -9.35 -13.46 4.72
CA VAL A 33 -9.36 -12.76 3.43
C VAL A 33 -8.44 -11.55 3.51
N ASP A 34 -7.44 -11.50 2.65
CA ASP A 34 -6.60 -10.31 2.52
C ASP A 34 -7.37 -9.21 1.79
N SER A 35 -7.85 -8.21 2.56
CA SER A 35 -8.61 -7.09 2.00
C SER A 35 -7.78 -6.18 1.09
N LEU A 36 -6.45 -6.23 1.18
CA LEU A 36 -5.59 -5.46 0.27
C LEU A 36 -5.81 -5.86 -1.19
N LYS A 37 -6.13 -7.13 -1.47
CA LYS A 37 -6.45 -7.59 -2.83
C LYS A 37 -7.55 -6.77 -3.49
N TYR A 38 -8.49 -6.25 -2.69
CA TYR A 38 -9.71 -5.57 -3.14
C TYR A 38 -9.68 -4.06 -2.88
N ASP A 39 -8.54 -3.49 -2.46
CA ASP A 39 -8.39 -2.03 -2.26
C ASP A 39 -8.18 -1.26 -3.57
N VAL A 40 -8.74 -1.78 -4.65
CA VAL A 40 -8.69 -1.19 -5.98
C VAL A 40 -10.02 -1.37 -6.70
N ALA A 41 -10.48 -0.33 -7.38
CA ALA A 41 -11.66 -0.36 -8.23
C ALA A 41 -11.27 -0.06 -9.68
N SER A 42 -11.97 -0.70 -10.63
CA SER A 42 -11.81 -0.47 -12.05
C SER A 42 -13.17 -0.24 -12.73
N CYS A 43 -13.21 0.74 -13.62
CA CYS A 43 -14.39 1.01 -14.43
C CYS A 43 -14.41 0.07 -15.65
N PRO A 44 -15.39 -0.84 -15.78
CA PRO A 44 -15.45 -1.77 -16.90
C PRO A 44 -15.70 -1.10 -18.25
N ASN A 45 -16.19 0.13 -18.26
CA ASN A 45 -16.52 0.86 -19.48
C ASN A 45 -15.37 1.64 -20.07
N CYS A 46 -14.44 2.14 -19.23
CA CYS A 46 -13.40 3.05 -19.70
C CYS A 46 -11.99 2.67 -19.25
N GLY A 47 -11.81 1.61 -18.45
CA GLY A 47 -10.52 1.14 -17.97
C GLY A 47 -9.88 2.00 -16.88
N TYR A 48 -10.56 3.07 -16.40
CA TYR A 48 -10.07 3.83 -15.26
C TYR A 48 -9.99 2.95 -14.04
N THR A 49 -8.78 2.81 -13.49
CA THR A 49 -8.48 1.97 -12.33
C THR A 49 -7.76 2.79 -11.29
N SER A 50 -8.20 2.73 -10.04
CA SER A 50 -7.60 3.49 -8.94
C SER A 50 -7.84 2.77 -7.61
N LEU A 51 -7.02 3.08 -6.60
CA LEU A 51 -7.33 2.66 -5.23
C LEU A 51 -8.71 3.19 -4.82
N ASN A 52 -9.47 2.39 -4.07
CA ASN A 52 -10.84 2.69 -3.67
C ASN A 52 -10.97 4.11 -3.08
N ARG A 53 -10.03 4.50 -2.23
CA ARG A 53 -10.02 5.83 -1.58
C ARG A 53 -9.85 7.00 -2.53
N TYR A 54 -9.34 6.79 -3.75
CA TYR A 54 -9.10 7.84 -4.75
C TYR A 54 -10.02 7.71 -5.97
N PHE A 55 -10.80 6.66 -6.07
CA PHE A 55 -11.58 6.35 -7.27
C PHE A 55 -12.57 7.44 -7.63
N GLU A 56 -13.28 7.99 -6.64
CA GLU A 56 -14.26 9.07 -6.84
C GLU A 56 -13.61 10.46 -6.86
N HIS A 57 -12.36 10.59 -6.41
CA HIS A 57 -11.66 11.86 -6.28
C HIS A 57 -10.80 12.16 -7.51
N ILE A 58 -11.46 12.36 -8.66
CA ILE A 58 -10.81 12.67 -9.94
C ILE A 58 -11.28 14.02 -10.48
N THR A 59 -10.33 14.87 -10.88
CA THR A 59 -10.64 16.20 -11.46
C THR A 59 -10.94 16.11 -12.94
N MET A 60 -11.62 17.14 -13.50
CA MET A 60 -11.93 17.21 -14.93
C MET A 60 -10.68 17.12 -15.82
N GLY A 61 -9.56 17.77 -15.40
CA GLY A 61 -8.29 17.67 -16.13
C GLY A 61 -7.72 16.25 -16.14
N GLN A 62 -7.84 15.55 -15.02
CA GLN A 62 -7.42 14.14 -14.92
C GLN A 62 -8.31 13.20 -15.75
N ILE A 63 -9.63 13.45 -15.75
CA ILE A 63 -10.57 12.70 -16.61
C ILE A 63 -10.16 12.82 -18.08
N LYS A 64 -9.77 14.03 -18.52
CA LYS A 64 -9.29 14.23 -19.89
C LYS A 64 -8.08 13.37 -20.21
N LEU A 65 -7.08 13.35 -19.32
CA LEU A 65 -5.87 12.52 -19.51
C LEU A 65 -6.21 11.02 -19.57
N ILE A 66 -7.09 10.54 -18.68
CA ILE A 66 -7.55 9.14 -18.68
C ILE A 66 -8.27 8.80 -19.97
N LYS A 67 -9.18 9.66 -20.44
CA LYS A 67 -9.89 9.44 -21.71
C LYS A 67 -8.95 9.37 -22.89
N GLU A 68 -7.96 10.24 -22.96
CA GLU A 68 -7.01 10.32 -24.09
C GLU A 68 -6.02 9.15 -24.12
N GLN A 69 -5.53 8.72 -22.95
CA GLN A 69 -4.40 7.79 -22.88
C GLN A 69 -4.80 6.34 -22.49
N ILE A 70 -5.92 6.18 -21.82
CA ILE A 70 -6.39 4.86 -21.36
C ILE A 70 -7.66 4.46 -22.10
N SER A 71 -8.74 5.25 -21.95
CA SER A 71 -10.05 4.84 -22.45
C SER A 71 -10.10 4.68 -23.97
N ARG A 72 -9.27 5.43 -24.70
CA ARG A 72 -9.20 5.35 -26.16
C ARG A 72 -8.79 3.96 -26.68
N ASN A 73 -7.95 3.27 -25.90
CA ASN A 73 -7.41 1.95 -26.26
C ASN A 73 -8.02 0.82 -25.40
N PHE A 74 -8.94 1.16 -24.52
CA PHE A 74 -9.59 0.19 -23.65
C PHE A 74 -10.76 -0.49 -24.38
N HIS A 75 -10.76 -1.80 -24.31
CA HIS A 75 -11.90 -2.61 -24.77
C HIS A 75 -12.69 -3.11 -23.56
N PRO A 76 -13.98 -2.73 -23.46
CA PRO A 76 -14.81 -3.19 -22.35
C PRO A 76 -14.80 -4.72 -22.25
N GLN A 77 -14.51 -5.21 -21.05
CA GLN A 77 -14.51 -6.65 -20.75
C GLN A 77 -15.78 -7.01 -19.98
N ALA A 78 -16.31 -8.17 -20.23
CA ALA A 78 -17.38 -8.71 -19.39
C ALA A 78 -16.87 -8.86 -17.95
N PRO A 79 -17.71 -8.58 -16.94
CA PRO A 79 -17.33 -8.85 -15.56
C PRO A 79 -16.89 -10.29 -15.40
N SER A 80 -15.74 -10.54 -14.78
CA SER A 80 -15.36 -11.91 -14.41
C SER A 80 -16.28 -12.38 -13.28
N ASP A 81 -16.75 -13.61 -13.38
CA ASP A 81 -17.55 -14.27 -12.33
C ASP A 81 -16.68 -14.76 -11.15
N ASP A 82 -15.41 -14.41 -11.13
CA ASP A 82 -14.48 -14.83 -10.09
C ASP A 82 -14.89 -14.24 -8.73
N ALA A 83 -15.41 -15.10 -7.87
CA ALA A 83 -15.86 -14.72 -6.53
C ALA A 83 -14.70 -14.26 -5.63
N THR A 84 -13.47 -14.68 -5.94
CA THR A 84 -12.25 -14.33 -5.18
C THR A 84 -11.06 -14.14 -6.11
N TRP A 85 -10.24 -13.11 -5.82
CA TRP A 85 -8.99 -12.89 -6.54
C TRP A 85 -7.84 -13.67 -5.89
N ASP A 86 -7.00 -14.26 -6.72
CA ASP A 86 -5.66 -14.66 -6.32
C ASP A 86 -4.72 -13.44 -6.21
N TYR A 87 -3.46 -13.66 -5.81
CA TYR A 87 -2.50 -12.56 -5.71
C TYR A 87 -2.04 -12.06 -7.08
N ASP A 88 -2.03 -12.91 -8.11
CA ASP A 88 -1.65 -12.49 -9.46
C ASP A 88 -2.62 -11.47 -10.02
N LYS A 89 -3.91 -11.76 -9.91
CA LYS A 89 -4.97 -10.82 -10.31
C LYS A 89 -4.95 -9.54 -9.50
N ALA A 90 -4.79 -9.65 -8.18
CA ALA A 90 -4.72 -8.47 -7.31
C ALA A 90 -3.51 -7.58 -7.67
N ILE A 91 -2.33 -8.15 -7.87
CA ILE A 91 -1.13 -7.42 -8.26
C ILE A 91 -1.31 -6.76 -9.64
N GLU A 92 -1.89 -7.47 -10.62
CA GLU A 92 -2.21 -6.91 -11.93
C GLU A 92 -3.09 -5.65 -11.80
N MET A 93 -4.19 -5.75 -11.04
CA MET A 93 -5.11 -4.64 -10.84
C MET A 93 -4.47 -3.44 -10.13
N HIS A 94 -3.59 -3.68 -9.15
CA HIS A 94 -2.85 -2.61 -8.47
C HIS A 94 -1.77 -2.00 -9.37
N LYS A 95 -1.13 -2.77 -10.26
CA LYS A 95 -0.23 -2.23 -11.30
C LYS A 95 -1.01 -1.32 -12.28
N LEU A 96 -2.23 -1.70 -12.67
CA LEU A 96 -3.11 -0.84 -13.45
C LEU A 96 -3.47 0.45 -12.69
N SER A 97 -3.77 0.36 -11.39
CA SER A 97 -4.01 1.53 -10.55
C SER A 97 -2.79 2.47 -10.51
N LEU A 98 -1.59 1.93 -10.32
CA LEU A 98 -0.35 2.70 -10.37
C LEU A 98 -0.16 3.38 -11.73
N PHE A 99 -0.33 2.65 -12.83
CA PHE A 99 -0.24 3.20 -14.18
C PHE A 99 -1.24 4.34 -14.39
N ASN A 100 -2.50 4.15 -14.00
CA ASN A 100 -3.52 5.20 -14.06
C ASN A 100 -3.15 6.42 -13.21
N SER A 101 -2.54 6.23 -12.05
CA SER A 101 -2.08 7.32 -11.19
C SER A 101 -0.96 8.15 -11.83
N MET A 102 -0.11 7.50 -12.64
CA MET A 102 0.93 8.17 -13.43
C MET A 102 0.31 8.99 -14.58
N VAL A 103 -0.59 8.37 -15.35
CA VAL A 103 -1.29 9.00 -16.47
C VAL A 103 -2.07 10.23 -16.03
N LYS A 104 -2.85 10.12 -14.96
CA LYS A 104 -3.64 11.26 -14.44
C LYS A 104 -2.80 12.29 -13.68
N LYS A 105 -1.46 12.11 -13.63
CA LYS A 105 -0.53 12.98 -12.87
C LYS A 105 -0.98 13.17 -11.42
N ALA A 106 -1.28 12.05 -10.76
CA ALA A 106 -1.70 12.04 -9.37
C ALA A 106 -0.62 12.61 -8.43
N ARG A 107 -1.00 12.92 -7.19
CA ARG A 107 -0.07 13.35 -6.14
C ARG A 107 1.03 12.32 -5.92
N THR A 108 2.17 12.78 -5.43
CA THR A 108 3.31 11.91 -5.13
C THR A 108 2.94 10.85 -4.11
N SER A 109 2.18 11.24 -3.07
CA SER A 109 1.68 10.32 -2.05
C SER A 109 0.79 9.22 -2.60
N GLU A 110 -0.11 9.52 -3.55
CA GLU A 110 -0.98 8.52 -4.16
C GLU A 110 -0.18 7.46 -4.91
N LYS A 111 0.82 7.88 -5.70
CA LYS A 111 1.72 6.97 -6.42
C LYS A 111 2.55 6.12 -5.46
N ALA A 112 3.14 6.75 -4.44
CA ALA A 112 3.93 6.06 -3.42
C ALA A 112 3.10 5.04 -2.63
N TYR A 113 1.84 5.36 -2.33
CA TYR A 113 0.96 4.44 -1.61
C TYR A 113 0.53 3.25 -2.47
N ASN A 114 0.32 3.45 -3.79
CA ASN A 114 0.14 2.33 -4.73
C ASN A 114 1.35 1.38 -4.72
N CYS A 115 2.57 1.93 -4.76
CA CYS A 115 3.80 1.14 -4.67
C CYS A 115 3.90 0.37 -3.33
N LEU A 116 3.51 1.01 -2.22
CA LEU A 116 3.51 0.36 -0.91
C LEU A 116 2.55 -0.83 -0.85
N ILE A 117 1.32 -0.67 -1.37
CA ILE A 117 0.35 -1.78 -1.43
C ILE A 117 0.86 -2.90 -2.34
N LEU A 118 1.45 -2.58 -3.49
CA LEU A 118 2.06 -3.56 -4.38
C LEU A 118 3.18 -4.34 -3.68
N ALA A 119 4.06 -3.67 -2.94
CA ALA A 119 5.09 -4.32 -2.15
C ALA A 119 4.50 -5.28 -1.10
N TRP A 120 3.45 -4.87 -0.41
CA TRP A 120 2.77 -5.71 0.58
C TRP A 120 2.08 -6.94 -0.04
N LEU A 121 1.43 -6.79 -1.20
CA LEU A 121 0.82 -7.91 -1.92
C LEU A 121 1.87 -8.90 -2.43
N LEU A 122 2.98 -8.40 -3.01
CA LEU A 122 4.10 -9.22 -3.45
C LEU A 122 4.76 -9.97 -2.29
N ARG A 123 4.90 -9.32 -1.13
CA ARG A 123 5.40 -9.96 0.10
C ARG A 123 4.51 -11.11 0.53
N THR A 124 3.19 -10.91 0.55
CA THR A 124 2.26 -11.97 0.94
C THR A 124 2.28 -13.12 -0.06
N LYS A 125 2.31 -12.81 -1.37
CA LYS A 125 2.48 -13.83 -2.41
C LYS A 125 3.79 -14.62 -2.23
N ALA A 126 4.90 -13.93 -1.95
CA ALA A 126 6.20 -14.58 -1.71
C ALA A 126 6.15 -15.50 -0.48
N GLU A 127 5.46 -15.12 0.59
CA GLU A 127 5.25 -15.95 1.79
C GLU A 127 4.45 -17.24 1.46
N GLU A 128 3.43 -17.16 0.60
CA GLU A 128 2.69 -18.33 0.13
C GLU A 128 3.54 -19.25 -0.76
N LEU A 129 4.29 -18.68 -1.70
CA LEU A 129 5.19 -19.43 -2.57
C LEU A 129 6.32 -20.11 -1.81
N GLU A 130 6.86 -19.45 -0.78
CA GLU A 130 7.88 -20.02 0.11
C GLU A 130 7.32 -21.23 0.87
N THR A 131 6.11 -21.13 1.39
CA THR A 131 5.41 -22.24 2.04
C THR A 131 5.16 -23.39 1.07
N ALA A 132 4.90 -23.11 -0.21
CA ALA A 132 4.73 -24.10 -1.27
C ALA A 132 6.06 -24.64 -1.82
N GLY A 133 7.22 -24.17 -1.34
CA GLY A 133 8.55 -24.62 -1.77
C GLY A 133 9.01 -24.12 -3.14
N LYS A 134 8.37 -23.10 -3.71
CA LYS A 134 8.62 -22.54 -5.05
C LYS A 134 9.70 -21.46 -5.02
N LYS A 135 10.96 -21.86 -4.86
CA LYS A 135 12.08 -20.95 -4.60
C LYS A 135 12.33 -19.88 -5.67
N GLU A 136 12.26 -20.22 -6.96
CA GLU A 136 12.50 -19.28 -8.05
C GLU A 136 11.42 -18.21 -8.13
N GLU A 137 10.14 -18.63 -8.05
CA GLU A 137 9.01 -17.70 -8.04
C GLU A 137 9.05 -16.79 -6.78
N THR A 138 9.43 -17.34 -5.63
CA THR A 138 9.63 -16.57 -4.39
C THR A 138 10.68 -15.49 -4.57
N ALA A 139 11.84 -15.86 -5.14
CA ALA A 139 12.93 -14.90 -5.37
C ALA A 139 12.52 -13.77 -6.31
N ALA A 140 11.81 -14.08 -7.39
CA ALA A 140 11.27 -13.08 -8.32
C ALA A 140 10.29 -12.13 -7.63
N CYS A 141 9.36 -12.66 -6.81
CA CYS A 141 8.42 -11.83 -6.04
C CYS A 141 9.15 -10.93 -5.04
N ARG A 142 10.18 -11.43 -4.35
CA ARG A 142 10.97 -10.64 -3.40
C ARG A 142 11.75 -9.52 -4.08
N GLN A 143 12.28 -9.76 -5.26
CA GLN A 143 12.99 -8.73 -6.03
C GLN A 143 12.02 -7.63 -6.48
N GLU A 144 10.84 -7.99 -6.94
CA GLU A 144 9.82 -7.02 -7.33
C GLU A 144 9.24 -6.27 -6.13
N GLU A 145 9.02 -6.96 -4.99
CA GLU A 145 8.67 -6.34 -3.71
C GLU A 145 9.65 -5.23 -3.33
N GLU A 146 10.95 -5.54 -3.35
CA GLU A 146 11.99 -4.57 -2.98
C GLU A 146 11.99 -3.34 -3.89
N SER A 147 11.78 -3.53 -5.20
CA SER A 147 11.67 -2.42 -6.14
C SER A 147 10.50 -1.49 -5.79
N PHE A 148 9.29 -2.02 -5.58
CA PHE A 148 8.14 -1.21 -5.22
C PHE A 148 8.26 -0.62 -3.81
N TYR A 149 8.88 -1.33 -2.88
CA TYR A 149 9.09 -0.82 -1.52
C TYR A 149 10.04 0.38 -1.52
N LYS A 150 11.08 0.34 -2.36
CA LYS A 150 12.00 1.48 -2.56
C LYS A 150 11.30 2.69 -3.16
N GLU A 151 10.52 2.49 -4.23
CA GLU A 151 9.73 3.56 -4.85
C GLU A 151 8.72 4.17 -3.87
N ALA A 152 8.10 3.32 -3.03
CA ALA A 152 7.20 3.77 -1.98
C ALA A 152 7.93 4.66 -0.96
N TYR A 153 9.11 4.23 -0.49
CA TYR A 153 9.92 4.98 0.46
C TYR A 153 10.32 6.35 -0.08
N ASP A 154 10.92 6.39 -1.26
CA ASP A 154 11.37 7.63 -1.89
C ASP A 154 10.20 8.58 -2.17
N GLY A 155 9.09 8.03 -2.66
CA GLY A 155 7.87 8.78 -2.89
C GLY A 155 7.22 9.33 -1.61
N MET A 156 7.17 8.55 -0.53
CA MET A 156 6.64 9.01 0.76
C MET A 156 7.54 10.09 1.39
N MET A 157 8.87 9.93 1.33
CA MET A 157 9.82 10.95 1.78
C MET A 157 9.59 12.28 1.05
N LYS A 158 9.38 12.24 -0.26
CA LYS A 158 9.07 13.41 -1.06
C LYS A 158 7.70 13.99 -0.70
N ALA A 159 6.68 13.14 -0.53
CA ALA A 159 5.32 13.58 -0.18
C ALA A 159 5.27 14.34 1.15
N VAL A 160 5.96 13.85 2.18
CA VAL A 160 6.03 14.52 3.49
C VAL A 160 6.65 15.92 3.40
N SER A 161 7.54 16.17 2.44
CA SER A 161 8.16 17.49 2.23
C SER A 161 7.33 18.45 1.38
N THR A 162 6.32 17.96 0.64
CA THR A 162 5.60 18.74 -0.38
C THR A 162 4.09 18.77 -0.22
N GLU A 163 3.52 17.88 0.58
CA GLU A 163 2.08 17.73 0.75
C GLU A 163 1.67 17.99 2.21
N MET A 164 0.43 18.42 2.39
CA MET A 164 -0.14 18.65 3.72
C MET A 164 -0.77 17.35 4.27
N PHE A 165 -0.67 17.15 5.57
CA PHE A 165 -1.35 16.06 6.27
C PHE A 165 -2.87 16.28 6.34
N PRO A 166 -3.69 15.21 6.35
CA PRO A 166 -3.30 13.80 6.33
C PRO A 166 -2.79 13.34 4.95
N ILE A 167 -1.73 12.53 4.93
CA ILE A 167 -1.16 11.94 3.72
C ILE A 167 -1.59 10.47 3.65
N CYS A 168 -2.24 10.07 2.57
CA CYS A 168 -2.80 8.73 2.39
C CYS A 168 -3.70 8.28 3.58
N GLY A 169 -4.41 9.24 4.20
CA GLY A 169 -5.25 9.00 5.38
C GLY A 169 -4.47 8.77 6.68
N MET A 170 -3.15 8.93 6.66
CA MET A 170 -2.29 8.83 7.84
C MET A 170 -1.99 10.21 8.41
N ASP A 171 -2.03 10.33 9.74
CA ASP A 171 -1.52 11.49 10.44
C ASP A 171 0.02 11.54 10.40
N GLN A 172 0.60 12.65 10.82
CA GLN A 172 2.04 12.83 10.81
C GLN A 172 2.78 11.77 11.62
N SER A 173 2.28 11.39 12.78
CA SER A 173 2.94 10.42 13.66
C SER A 173 2.94 9.01 13.06
N THR A 174 1.83 8.61 12.43
CA THR A 174 1.73 7.32 11.73
C THR A 174 2.66 7.28 10.52
N MET A 175 2.72 8.37 9.75
CA MET A 175 3.62 8.49 8.60
C MET A 175 5.10 8.49 9.04
N ASP A 176 5.45 9.23 10.10
CA ASP A 176 6.81 9.22 10.64
C ASP A 176 7.23 7.82 11.13
N TYR A 177 6.31 7.08 11.75
CA TYR A 177 6.58 5.70 12.15
C TYR A 177 6.78 4.78 10.94
N LEU A 178 5.92 4.87 9.92
CA LEU A 178 6.08 4.11 8.67
C LEU A 178 7.44 4.40 8.02
N LEU A 179 7.78 5.68 7.86
CA LEU A 179 9.06 6.10 7.29
C LEU A 179 10.25 5.64 8.13
N ALA A 180 10.13 5.61 9.46
CA ALA A 180 11.16 5.08 10.34
C ALA A 180 11.43 3.59 10.06
N ASN A 181 10.38 2.77 9.87
CA ASN A 181 10.54 1.36 9.51
C ASN A 181 11.18 1.19 8.13
N MET A 182 10.73 1.94 7.12
CA MET A 182 11.30 1.87 5.78
C MET A 182 12.77 2.34 5.76
N ALA A 183 13.10 3.43 6.47
CA ALA A 183 14.48 3.90 6.61
C ALA A 183 15.38 2.89 7.34
N PHE A 184 14.84 2.21 8.35
CA PHE A 184 15.53 1.14 9.07
C PHE A 184 15.83 -0.05 8.15
N HIS A 185 14.89 -0.45 7.31
CA HIS A 185 15.08 -1.48 6.28
C HIS A 185 16.29 -1.14 5.37
N TYR A 186 16.43 0.14 4.97
CA TYR A 186 17.56 0.62 4.18
C TYR A 186 18.79 1.03 5.00
N LYS A 187 18.84 0.67 6.29
CA LYS A 187 19.97 1.00 7.22
C LYS A 187 20.27 2.49 7.32
N GLN A 188 19.27 3.33 7.06
CA GLN A 188 19.37 4.79 7.20
C GLN A 188 19.06 5.21 8.64
N TYR A 189 19.95 4.84 9.57
CA TYR A 189 19.73 4.99 11.01
C TYR A 189 19.50 6.44 11.46
N ASP A 190 20.10 7.42 10.79
CA ASP A 190 19.90 8.84 11.10
C ASP A 190 18.47 9.29 10.79
N VAL A 191 17.93 8.88 9.63
CA VAL A 191 16.55 9.17 9.24
C VAL A 191 15.58 8.45 10.19
N THR A 192 15.85 7.20 10.48
CA THR A 192 15.06 6.38 11.41
C THR A 192 14.98 7.07 12.78
N SER A 193 16.13 7.47 13.35
CA SER A 193 16.19 8.12 14.65
C SER A 193 15.44 9.46 14.68
N LYS A 194 15.55 10.27 13.63
CA LYS A 194 14.80 11.52 13.49
C LYS A 194 13.30 11.31 13.45
N CYS A 195 12.83 10.34 12.65
CA CYS A 195 11.41 10.00 12.56
C CYS A 195 10.87 9.50 13.90
N LEU A 196 11.55 8.56 14.55
CA LEU A 196 11.15 8.05 15.87
C LEU A 196 11.12 9.16 16.93
N SER A 197 12.09 10.08 16.92
CA SER A 197 12.10 11.20 17.86
C SER A 197 10.86 12.08 17.70
N ARG A 198 10.43 12.37 16.47
CA ARG A 198 9.20 13.14 16.23
C ARG A 198 7.96 12.42 16.76
N VAL A 199 7.84 11.11 16.52
CA VAL A 199 6.72 10.33 17.05
C VAL A 199 6.67 10.35 18.57
N LEU A 200 7.82 10.11 19.23
CA LEU A 200 7.89 10.00 20.68
C LEU A 200 7.66 11.34 21.39
N SER A 201 8.07 12.46 20.76
CA SER A 201 7.84 13.81 21.30
C SER A 201 6.44 14.36 21.00
N SER A 202 5.70 13.79 20.05
CA SER A 202 4.37 14.27 19.68
C SER A 202 3.35 13.99 20.79
N ALA A 203 2.66 15.02 21.28
CA ALA A 203 1.58 14.86 22.27
C ALA A 203 0.33 14.17 21.66
N SER A 204 0.08 14.37 20.35
CA SER A 204 -1.08 13.85 19.64
C SER A 204 -0.88 12.43 19.07
N ALA A 205 0.32 11.87 19.15
CA ALA A 205 0.60 10.54 18.61
C ALA A 205 -0.19 9.46 19.35
N ASN A 206 -0.80 8.54 18.58
CA ASN A 206 -1.51 7.40 19.11
C ASN A 206 -0.58 6.53 19.97
N ARG A 207 -1.12 6.04 21.11
CA ARG A 207 -0.34 5.21 22.04
C ARG A 207 0.27 3.98 21.36
N LYS A 208 -0.49 3.27 20.53
CA LYS A 208 0.04 2.09 19.82
C LYS A 208 1.22 2.42 18.91
N ILE A 209 1.19 3.58 18.24
CA ILE A 209 2.30 4.03 17.40
C ILE A 209 3.52 4.40 18.25
N LYS A 210 3.31 5.00 19.43
CA LYS A 210 4.41 5.26 20.38
C LYS A 210 5.05 3.97 20.89
N ASP A 211 4.23 3.00 21.30
CA ASP A 211 4.72 1.71 21.80
C ASP A 211 5.55 0.99 20.72
N LYS A 212 5.04 0.89 19.49
CA LYS A 212 5.78 0.35 18.35
C LYS A 212 7.08 1.13 18.04
N SER A 213 7.07 2.44 18.23
CA SER A 213 8.27 3.27 18.04
C SER A 213 9.34 3.01 19.09
N LEU A 214 8.94 2.71 20.34
CA LEU A 214 9.87 2.30 21.39
C LEU A 214 10.48 0.93 21.09
N GLU A 215 9.67 -0.03 20.64
CA GLU A 215 10.15 -1.36 20.23
C GLU A 215 11.19 -1.26 19.09
N LEU A 216 10.89 -0.48 18.05
CA LEU A 216 11.83 -0.27 16.95
C LEU A 216 13.13 0.40 17.42
N LYS A 217 13.04 1.38 18.33
CA LYS A 217 14.22 2.03 18.93
C LYS A 217 15.11 1.03 19.68
N GLU A 218 14.52 0.09 20.42
CA GLU A 218 15.28 -0.95 21.10
C GLU A 218 15.99 -1.89 20.12
N ILE A 219 15.33 -2.26 19.02
CA ILE A 219 15.93 -3.09 17.96
C ILE A 219 17.16 -2.40 17.38
N ILE A 220 17.04 -1.10 17.02
CA ILE A 220 18.14 -0.31 16.48
C ILE A 220 19.31 -0.27 17.45
N LEU A 221 19.05 -0.01 18.73
CA LEU A 221 20.10 0.05 19.75
C LEU A 221 20.85 -1.30 19.91
N LYS A 222 20.13 -2.42 19.77
CA LYS A 222 20.74 -3.75 19.79
C LYS A 222 21.62 -3.98 18.55
N GLU A 223 21.16 -3.60 17.36
CA GLU A 223 21.95 -3.71 16.14
C GLU A 223 23.23 -2.84 16.16
N LEU A 224 23.11 -1.60 16.57
CA LEU A 224 24.27 -0.69 16.67
C LEU A 224 25.32 -1.17 17.67
N LYS A 225 24.90 -1.88 18.74
CA LYS A 225 25.83 -2.49 19.68
C LYS A 225 26.54 -3.73 19.12
N LYS A 226 25.90 -4.49 18.22
CA LYS A 226 26.52 -5.67 17.56
C LYS A 226 27.55 -5.27 16.50
N ASN A 227 27.42 -4.08 15.94
CA ASN A 227 28.29 -3.58 14.87
C ASN A 227 29.48 -2.72 15.41
N ARG A 228 29.61 -2.61 16.74
CA ARG A 228 30.76 -2.03 17.46
C ARG A 228 31.67 -3.12 18.04
#